data_11fbeabf70110f7dd9fbc075cba30448
#
_entry.id   11fbeabf70110f7dd9fbc075cba30448
#
_cell.length_a   1.000
_cell.length_b   1.000
_cell.length_c   1.000
_cell.angle_alpha   90.00
_cell.angle_beta   90.00
_cell.angle_gamma   90.00
#
_symmetry.space_group_name_H-M   'P 1'
#
loop_
_entity.id
_entity.type
_entity.pdbx_description
1 polymer ?
#
loop_
_entity_poly.entity_id
_entity_poly.type
_entity_poly.pdbx_seq_one_letter_code
_entity_poly.pdbx_strand_id
1 'polypeptide(L)'
;SELSGSYNSAVLGKNLYEEEYGEKDIYVFNSKSASVGQTLIGMKIAQCEERGMTFKEVVAAVEAYIEEQHTYFVLETLETLRKNGRLTGLKAIAATVLNIKPVMRFVSWVRRAELKKHLRIWWIV
;
A
#
# COMPACT_ATOMS: atom_id res chain seq x y z
N SER A 1 0.81 -5.49 0.37
CA SER A 1 1.32 -4.35 -0.39
C SER A 1 2.64 -4.70 -1.05
N GLU A 2 2.87 -4.26 -2.27
CA GLU A 2 4.15 -4.41 -3.00
C GLU A 2 5.34 -3.78 -2.25
N LEU A 3 5.09 -2.94 -1.27
CA LEU A 3 6.11 -2.36 -0.40
C LEU A 3 6.72 -3.38 0.58
N SER A 4 6.11 -4.53 0.71
CA SER A 4 6.52 -5.62 1.59
C SER A 4 6.69 -6.90 0.79
N GLY A 5 7.70 -7.69 1.11
CA GLY A 5 7.88 -9.03 0.57
C GLY A 5 6.65 -9.94 0.74
N SER A 6 5.77 -9.64 1.70
CA SER A 6 4.55 -10.42 1.96
C SER A 6 3.61 -10.52 0.77
N TYR A 7 3.48 -9.43 -0.03
CA TYR A 7 2.67 -9.49 -1.26
C TYR A 7 3.24 -10.48 -2.25
N ASN A 8 4.55 -10.38 -2.53
CA ASN A 8 5.23 -11.28 -3.45
C ASN A 8 5.17 -12.74 -2.98
N SER A 9 5.33 -12.97 -1.66
CA SER A 9 5.20 -14.30 -1.07
C SER A 9 3.79 -14.88 -1.23
N ALA A 10 2.76 -14.04 -1.06
CA ALA A 10 1.37 -14.47 -1.25
C ALA A 10 1.07 -14.80 -2.72
N VAL A 11 1.56 -13.99 -3.67
CA VAL A 11 1.44 -14.26 -5.11
C VAL A 11 2.16 -15.54 -5.49
N LEU A 12 3.38 -15.76 -4.97
CA LEU A 12 4.12 -16.98 -5.21
C LEU A 12 3.38 -18.19 -4.64
N GLY A 13 2.86 -18.09 -3.41
CA GLY A 13 2.07 -19.16 -2.79
C GLY A 13 0.82 -19.51 -3.59
N LYS A 14 0.12 -18.49 -4.12
CA LYS A 14 -1.01 -18.71 -5.04
C LYS A 14 -0.57 -19.50 -6.27
N ASN A 15 0.49 -19.08 -6.95
CA ASN A 15 0.95 -19.71 -8.17
C ASN A 15 1.37 -21.17 -7.94
N LEU A 16 2.12 -21.46 -6.87
CA LEU A 16 2.51 -22.82 -6.51
C LEU A 16 1.30 -23.70 -6.20
N TYR A 17 0.30 -23.17 -5.52
CA TYR A 17 -0.94 -23.89 -5.24
C TYR A 17 -1.69 -24.24 -6.53
N GLU A 18 -1.81 -23.26 -7.45
CA GLU A 18 -2.50 -23.47 -8.72
C GLU A 18 -1.76 -24.43 -9.66
N GLU A 19 -0.42 -24.46 -9.61
CA GLU A 19 0.39 -25.48 -10.34
C GLU A 19 0.13 -26.89 -9.84
N GLU A 20 -0.06 -27.07 -8.53
CA GLU A 20 -0.25 -28.41 -7.94
C GLU A 20 -1.71 -28.88 -7.99
N TYR A 21 -2.67 -27.98 -7.75
CA TYR A 21 -4.08 -28.33 -7.55
C TYR A 21 -5.02 -27.77 -8.62
N GLY A 22 -4.49 -27.08 -9.63
CA GLY A 22 -5.27 -26.41 -10.68
C GLY A 22 -5.85 -25.07 -10.24
N GLU A 23 -6.45 -24.34 -11.20
CA GLU A 23 -7.04 -23.02 -10.96
C GLU A 23 -8.11 -23.04 -9.87
N LYS A 24 -8.09 -22.08 -8.99
CA LYS A 24 -9.04 -21.85 -7.89
C LYS A 24 -9.40 -20.37 -7.78
N ASP A 25 -10.51 -20.10 -7.13
CA ASP A 25 -10.93 -18.72 -6.81
C ASP A 25 -10.04 -18.13 -5.70
N ILE A 26 -8.78 -17.87 -6.03
CA ILE A 26 -7.80 -17.25 -5.13
C ILE A 26 -7.39 -15.90 -5.72
N TYR A 27 -7.55 -14.83 -4.94
CA TYR A 27 -7.10 -13.50 -5.32
C TYR A 27 -6.21 -12.87 -4.26
N VAL A 28 -5.10 -12.27 -4.67
CA VAL A 28 -4.14 -11.60 -3.78
C VAL A 28 -4.23 -10.10 -4.00
N PHE A 29 -4.87 -9.39 -3.09
CA PHE A 29 -4.99 -7.94 -3.15
C PHE A 29 -3.67 -7.23 -2.89
N ASN A 30 -3.30 -6.29 -3.76
CA ASN A 30 -2.28 -5.30 -3.45
C ASN A 30 -2.90 -4.17 -2.61
N SER A 31 -2.84 -4.28 -1.31
CA SER A 31 -3.52 -3.34 -0.40
C SER A 31 -3.07 -1.88 -0.50
N LYS A 32 -1.94 -1.60 -1.16
CA LYS A 32 -1.31 -0.25 -1.22
C LYS A 32 -1.26 0.46 0.13
N SER A 33 -1.37 -0.29 1.22
CA SER A 33 -1.52 0.20 2.59
C SER A 33 -0.85 -0.74 3.60
N ALA A 34 -0.86 -0.34 4.86
CA ALA A 34 -0.38 -1.13 5.98
C ALA A 34 -1.25 -0.87 7.22
N SER A 35 -1.12 -1.71 8.26
CA SER A 35 -1.80 -1.55 9.55
C SER A 35 -3.32 -1.41 9.39
N VAL A 36 -3.92 -0.35 9.93
CA VAL A 36 -5.36 -0.09 9.89
C VAL A 36 -5.94 -0.14 8.48
N GLY A 37 -5.21 0.34 7.47
CA GLY A 37 -5.67 0.29 6.09
C GLY A 37 -5.87 -1.15 5.58
N GLN A 38 -5.05 -2.11 5.99
CA GLN A 38 -5.26 -3.53 5.66
C GLN A 38 -6.47 -4.10 6.40
N THR A 39 -6.68 -3.69 7.66
CA THR A 39 -7.88 -4.08 8.43
C THR A 39 -9.15 -3.61 7.75
N LEU A 40 -9.19 -2.35 7.27
CA LEU A 40 -10.34 -1.80 6.54
C LEU A 40 -10.64 -2.56 5.25
N ILE A 41 -9.61 -3.02 4.53
CA ILE A 41 -9.79 -3.88 3.35
C ILE A 41 -10.42 -5.22 3.75
N GLY A 42 -9.93 -5.85 4.82
CA GLY A 42 -10.52 -7.09 5.35
C GLY A 42 -11.99 -6.92 5.74
N MET A 43 -12.32 -5.81 6.42
CA MET A 43 -13.71 -5.47 6.76
C MET A 43 -14.57 -5.24 5.51
N LYS A 44 -14.00 -4.62 4.45
CA LYS A 44 -14.70 -4.43 3.18
C LYS A 44 -15.02 -5.76 2.50
N ILE A 45 -14.08 -6.72 2.52
CA ILE A 45 -14.31 -8.08 2.01
C ILE A 45 -15.48 -8.73 2.76
N ALA A 46 -15.41 -8.77 4.10
CA ALA A 46 -16.47 -9.35 4.92
C ALA A 46 -17.84 -8.71 4.64
N GLN A 47 -17.89 -7.38 4.52
CA GLN A 47 -19.13 -6.67 4.17
C GLN A 47 -19.69 -7.08 2.79
N CYS A 48 -18.84 -7.32 1.81
CA CYS A 48 -19.26 -7.78 0.49
C CYS A 48 -19.79 -9.23 0.54
N GLU A 49 -19.13 -10.10 1.32
CA GLU A 49 -19.59 -11.49 1.55
C GLU A 49 -20.96 -11.54 2.27
N GLU A 50 -21.13 -10.73 3.32
CA GLU A 50 -22.43 -10.60 4.03
C GLU A 50 -23.58 -10.16 3.12
N ARG A 51 -23.26 -9.42 2.06
CA ARG A 51 -24.24 -9.02 1.03
C ARG A 51 -24.50 -10.09 -0.02
N GLY A 52 -23.86 -11.25 0.08
CA GLY A 52 -24.00 -12.35 -0.86
C GLY A 52 -23.38 -12.10 -2.24
N MET A 53 -22.38 -11.24 -2.32
CA MET A 53 -21.67 -10.94 -3.57
C MET A 53 -20.85 -12.15 -4.02
N THR A 54 -20.79 -12.39 -5.32
CA THR A 54 -19.94 -13.42 -5.92
C THR A 54 -18.47 -13.07 -5.79
N PHE A 55 -17.59 -14.07 -5.89
CA PHE A 55 -16.14 -13.86 -5.81
C PHE A 55 -15.63 -12.72 -6.73
N LYS A 56 -16.09 -12.69 -7.98
CA LYS A 56 -15.68 -11.65 -8.95
C LYS A 56 -16.18 -10.25 -8.56
N GLU A 57 -17.39 -10.16 -8.03
CA GLU A 57 -17.96 -8.89 -7.55
C GLU A 57 -17.22 -8.40 -6.30
N VAL A 58 -16.87 -9.30 -5.37
CA VAL A 58 -16.06 -8.96 -4.19
C VAL A 58 -14.71 -8.42 -4.64
N VAL A 59 -14.01 -9.11 -5.55
CA VAL A 59 -12.70 -8.66 -6.07
C VAL A 59 -12.84 -7.26 -6.68
N ALA A 60 -13.81 -7.03 -7.56
CA ALA A 60 -13.99 -5.73 -8.21
C ALA A 60 -14.32 -4.61 -7.21
N ALA A 61 -15.19 -4.86 -6.24
CA ALA A 61 -15.57 -3.89 -5.22
C ALA A 61 -14.43 -3.54 -4.27
N VAL A 62 -13.60 -4.53 -3.92
CA VAL A 62 -12.45 -4.33 -3.03
C VAL A 62 -11.30 -3.63 -3.74
N GLU A 63 -11.03 -3.94 -5.02
CA GLU A 63 -10.05 -3.20 -5.82
C GLU A 63 -10.44 -1.72 -5.96
N ALA A 64 -11.70 -1.43 -6.26
CA ALA A 64 -12.20 -0.04 -6.30
C ALA A 64 -12.01 0.67 -4.96
N TYR A 65 -12.31 0.00 -3.84
CA TYR A 65 -12.11 0.53 -2.50
C TYR A 65 -10.63 0.82 -2.20
N ILE A 66 -9.71 -0.06 -2.62
CA ILE A 66 -8.26 0.12 -2.45
C ILE A 66 -7.76 1.37 -3.21
N GLU A 67 -8.28 1.65 -4.41
CA GLU A 67 -7.90 2.83 -5.19
C GLU A 67 -8.33 4.14 -4.52
N GLU A 68 -9.46 4.14 -3.82
CA GLU A 68 -9.98 5.31 -3.09
C GLU A 68 -9.36 5.48 -1.70
N GLN A 69 -8.82 4.40 -1.12
CA GLN A 69 -8.23 4.42 0.21
C GLN A 69 -6.88 5.12 0.22
N HIS A 70 -6.71 6.07 1.14
CA HIS A 70 -5.46 6.79 1.31
C HIS A 70 -4.95 6.68 2.75
N THR A 71 -3.72 6.24 2.91
CA THR A 71 -3.04 6.20 4.20
C THR A 71 -2.10 7.39 4.32
N TYR A 72 -2.35 8.25 5.31
CA TYR A 72 -1.49 9.35 5.67
C TYR A 72 -0.77 9.06 6.97
N PHE A 73 0.48 9.49 7.10
CA PHE A 73 1.25 9.33 8.30
C PHE A 73 2.25 10.46 8.51
N VAL A 74 2.56 10.73 9.77
CA VAL A 74 3.58 11.69 10.19
C VAL A 74 4.61 10.92 11.03
N LEU A 75 5.89 11.17 10.79
CA LEU A 75 6.97 10.59 11.57
C LEU A 75 7.66 11.68 12.38
N GLU A 76 8.04 11.33 13.61
CA GLU A 76 8.84 12.23 14.45
C GLU A 76 10.24 12.47 13.88
N THR A 77 10.81 11.45 13.24
CA THR A 77 12.11 11.52 12.57
C THR A 77 12.07 10.82 11.21
N LEU A 78 12.71 11.41 10.23
CA LEU A 78 12.86 10.85 8.89
C LEU A 78 14.13 10.01 8.74
N GLU A 79 14.94 9.90 9.78
CA GLU A 79 16.24 9.23 9.73
C GLU A 79 16.13 7.76 9.34
N THR A 80 15.16 7.05 9.91
CA THR A 80 14.93 5.64 9.59
C THR A 80 14.57 5.43 8.12
N LEU A 81 13.71 6.31 7.54
CA LEU A 81 13.39 6.24 6.11
C LEU A 81 14.60 6.52 5.23
N ARG A 82 15.46 7.47 5.66
CA ARG A 82 16.69 7.80 4.96
C ARG A 82 17.67 6.62 4.99
N LYS A 83 17.92 6.03 6.16
CA LYS A 83 18.81 4.87 6.32
C LYS A 83 18.35 3.67 5.49
N ASN A 84 17.06 3.46 5.39
CA ASN A 84 16.46 2.36 4.61
C ASN A 84 16.31 2.68 3.11
N GLY A 85 16.88 3.79 2.62
CA GLY A 85 16.80 4.19 1.21
C GLY A 85 15.38 4.54 0.70
N ARG A 86 14.41 4.67 1.61
CA ARG A 86 13.01 4.99 1.28
C ARG A 86 12.75 6.49 1.17
N LEU A 87 13.68 7.30 1.59
CA LEU A 87 13.66 8.76 1.45
C LEU A 87 15.01 9.23 0.90
N THR A 88 15.01 9.68 -0.35
CA THR A 88 16.22 10.15 -1.04
C THR A 88 16.04 11.58 -1.54
N GLY A 89 17.09 12.38 -1.46
CA GLY A 89 17.16 13.71 -2.07
C GLY A 89 17.12 14.90 -1.10
N LEU A 90 17.30 16.11 -1.67
CA LEU A 90 17.39 17.39 -0.96
C LEU A 90 16.20 17.71 -0.04
N LYS A 91 15.02 17.19 -0.35
CA LYS A 91 13.79 17.39 0.44
C LYS A 91 13.89 16.78 1.84
N ALA A 92 14.62 15.66 1.99
CA ALA A 92 14.86 15.02 3.28
C ALA A 92 15.75 15.88 4.18
N ILE A 93 16.74 16.55 3.59
CA ILE A 93 17.67 17.43 4.30
C ILE A 93 16.93 18.70 4.76
N ALA A 94 16.15 19.32 3.90
CA ALA A 94 15.38 20.51 4.23
C ALA A 94 14.38 20.26 5.38
N ALA A 95 13.67 19.14 5.39
CA ALA A 95 12.74 18.80 6.46
C ALA A 95 13.46 18.62 7.82
N THR A 96 14.68 18.10 7.83
CA THR A 96 15.45 17.90 9.06
C THR A 96 15.98 19.22 9.62
N VAL A 97 16.45 20.13 8.75
CA VAL A 97 17.04 21.41 9.15
C VAL A 97 15.97 22.37 9.67
N LEU A 98 14.78 22.36 9.10
CA LEU A 98 13.69 23.28 9.45
C LEU A 98 12.78 22.75 10.57
N ASN A 99 13.08 21.58 11.16
CA ASN A 99 12.25 20.91 12.18
C ASN A 99 10.76 20.77 11.74
N ILE A 100 10.53 20.59 10.45
CA ILE A 100 9.21 20.44 9.86
C ILE A 100 8.86 18.95 9.82
N LYS A 101 7.67 18.59 10.30
CA LYS A 101 7.13 17.22 10.24
C LYS A 101 6.24 17.09 8.99
N PRO A 102 6.73 16.47 7.91
CA PRO A 102 5.93 16.31 6.71
C PRO A 102 4.82 15.29 6.92
N VAL A 103 3.62 15.60 6.45
CA VAL A 103 2.56 14.60 6.27
C VAL A 103 2.86 13.84 4.99
N MET A 104 3.04 12.54 5.11
CA MET A 104 3.33 11.65 4.00
C MET A 104 2.10 10.83 3.66
N ARG A 105 1.86 10.61 2.38
CA ARG A 105 0.83 9.69 1.88
C ARG A 105 1.53 8.42 1.38
N PHE A 106 1.02 7.26 1.77
CA PHE A 106 1.41 5.99 1.18
C PHE A 106 0.98 6.00 -0.29
N VAL A 107 1.95 5.92 -1.19
CA VAL A 107 1.71 5.79 -2.63
C VAL A 107 2.34 4.46 -3.03
N SER A 108 1.65 3.66 -3.83
CA SER A 108 2.25 2.47 -4.41
C SER A 108 3.51 2.88 -5.19
N TRP A 109 4.59 2.15 -5.00
CA TRP A 109 5.83 2.39 -5.73
C TRP A 109 5.63 2.05 -7.21
N VAL A 110 5.23 3.02 -7.99
CA VAL A 110 5.40 2.96 -9.43
C VAL A 110 6.87 3.18 -9.73
N ARG A 111 7.42 2.37 -10.62
CA ARG A 111 8.85 2.29 -10.99
C ARG A 111 9.58 3.63 -10.86
N ARG A 112 10.85 3.56 -10.48
CA ARG A 112 11.80 4.68 -10.24
C ARG A 112 11.70 5.89 -11.18
N ALA A 113 11.19 5.73 -12.39
CA ALA A 113 11.01 6.78 -13.40
C ALA A 113 9.80 7.71 -13.13
N GLU A 114 8.75 7.26 -12.42
CA GLU A 114 7.56 8.06 -12.14
C GLU A 114 7.54 8.69 -10.74
N LEU A 115 8.48 8.35 -9.87
CA LEU A 115 8.62 8.87 -8.50
C LEU A 115 8.70 10.40 -8.41
N LYS A 116 9.07 11.08 -9.49
CA LYS A 116 9.12 12.55 -9.53
C LYS A 116 7.73 13.22 -9.58
N LYS A 117 6.66 12.49 -9.95
CA LYS A 117 5.32 13.05 -10.16
C LYS A 117 4.34 12.86 -9.00
N HIS A 118 4.56 11.89 -8.11
CA HIS A 118 3.52 11.46 -7.17
C HIS A 118 3.80 11.67 -5.68
N LEU A 119 4.96 12.18 -5.29
CA LEU A 119 5.22 12.58 -3.90
C LEU A 119 4.64 13.98 -3.68
N ARG A 120 3.35 14.08 -3.41
CA ARG A 120 2.75 15.31 -2.86
C ARG A 120 3.08 15.36 -1.37
N ILE A 121 4.06 16.16 -1.01
CA ILE A 121 4.37 16.48 0.39
C ILE A 121 3.54 17.72 0.74
N TRP A 122 2.61 17.56 1.66
CA TRP A 122 1.89 18.69 2.25
C TRP A 122 2.62 19.12 3.51
N TRP A 123 2.86 20.40 3.62
CA TRP A 123 3.45 21.01 4.79
C TRP A 123 2.34 21.50 5.71
N ILE A 124 2.36 21.06 6.97
CA ILE A 124 1.58 21.70 8.04
C ILE A 124 2.58 22.54 8.83
N VAL A 125 2.35 23.85 8.85
CA VAL A 125 3.10 24.81 9.68
C VAL A 125 2.49 24.84 11.05
#